data_07c8a4f9b9accb35262e05bf8dc52e59
#
_entry.id   07c8a4f9b9accb35262e05bf8dc52e59
#
_cell.length_a   1.000
_cell.length_b   1.000
_cell.length_c   1.000
_cell.angle_alpha   90.00
_cell.angle_beta   90.00
_cell.angle_gamma   90.00
#
_symmetry.space_group_name_H-M   'P 1'
#
loop_
_entity.id
_entity.type
_entity.pdbx_description
1 polymer ?
#
loop_
_entity_poly.entity_id
_entity_poly.type
_entity_poly.pdbx_seq_one_letter_code
_entity_poly.pdbx_strand_id
1 'polypeptide(L)'
;MPAPVVYYIRHGETAWNAIGRLQGTQDIALNELGHRQAIHAGDVLAGLLTRDGRDRHLLPFVASPLGRARATMELVRGALDLPPQDYAIDDRLREIAYGAWEGSTLAEAQARDPELYGRRLVDKWNVAAPGGESYAAVQARVSDWYRGLAGDTVAVAHGGTARALMVSLGFETPQSAADLFIEQGAVYVFNDGGQTKHV
;
A
#
# COMPACT_ATOMS: atom_id res chain seq x y z
N MET A 1 -21.13 10.62 11.38
CA MET A 1 -20.46 9.44 11.95
C MET A 1 -18.97 9.73 11.99
N PRO A 2 -18.20 9.25 12.98
CA PRO A 2 -16.75 9.40 12.96
C PRO A 2 -16.19 8.76 11.70
N ALA A 3 -15.02 9.24 11.26
CA ALA A 3 -14.34 8.65 10.12
C ALA A 3 -13.92 7.20 10.42
N PRO A 4 -13.95 6.29 9.43
CA PRO A 4 -13.55 4.90 9.64
C PRO A 4 -12.05 4.80 9.96
N VAL A 5 -11.70 3.93 10.90
CA VAL A 5 -10.30 3.56 11.16
C VAL A 5 -9.83 2.60 10.07
N VAL A 6 -8.69 2.89 9.46
CA VAL A 6 -8.08 1.98 8.49
C VAL A 6 -6.78 1.42 9.07
N TYR A 7 -6.72 0.10 9.24
CA TYR A 7 -5.50 -0.66 9.50
C TYR A 7 -4.89 -1.05 8.15
N TYR A 8 -3.93 -0.26 7.71
CA TYR A 8 -3.34 -0.40 6.38
C TYR A 8 -1.99 -1.12 6.48
N ILE A 9 -1.80 -2.18 5.70
CA ILE A 9 -0.58 -2.97 5.65
C ILE A 9 0.01 -2.86 4.24
N ARG A 10 1.28 -2.43 4.14
CA ARG A 10 2.02 -2.59 2.90
C ARG A 10 2.44 -4.05 2.75
N HIS A 11 2.26 -4.63 1.56
CA HIS A 11 2.68 -6.01 1.27
C HIS A 11 4.14 -6.27 1.67
N GLY A 12 4.46 -7.52 1.99
CA GLY A 12 5.82 -7.97 2.31
C GLY A 12 6.80 -7.81 1.14
N GLU A 13 8.09 -7.94 1.42
CA GLU A 13 9.15 -7.76 0.42
C GLU A 13 9.05 -8.77 -0.72
N THR A 14 9.38 -8.31 -1.94
CA THR A 14 9.55 -9.14 -3.13
C THR A 14 11.01 -9.09 -3.60
N ALA A 15 11.42 -10.00 -4.48
CA ALA A 15 12.76 -9.95 -5.05
C ALA A 15 13.08 -8.61 -5.76
N TRP A 16 12.07 -7.98 -6.36
CA TRP A 16 12.25 -6.67 -7.02
C TRP A 16 12.38 -5.51 -6.02
N ASN A 17 11.70 -5.59 -4.87
CA ASN A 17 11.93 -4.60 -3.80
C ASN A 17 13.37 -4.66 -3.29
N ALA A 18 13.90 -5.87 -3.06
CA ALA A 18 15.25 -6.07 -2.54
C ALA A 18 16.35 -5.46 -3.43
N ILE A 19 16.11 -5.34 -4.75
CA ILE A 19 17.07 -4.78 -5.72
C ILE A 19 16.62 -3.43 -6.28
N GLY A 20 15.60 -2.78 -5.68
CA GLY A 20 15.15 -1.45 -6.04
C GLY A 20 14.49 -1.31 -7.43
N ARG A 21 13.90 -2.39 -7.97
CA ARG A 21 13.16 -2.34 -9.24
C ARG A 21 11.72 -1.88 -9.03
N LEU A 22 11.25 -1.01 -9.92
CA LEU A 22 9.87 -0.54 -9.97
C LEU A 22 8.95 -1.69 -10.40
N GLN A 23 8.01 -2.08 -9.55
CA GLN A 23 7.12 -3.20 -9.84
C GLN A 23 5.86 -2.74 -10.60
N GLY A 24 5.25 -1.66 -10.11
CA GLY A 24 3.97 -1.21 -10.66
C GLY A 24 2.93 -2.32 -10.65
N THR A 25 2.40 -2.62 -11.83
CA THR A 25 1.37 -3.64 -12.05
C THR A 25 1.92 -5.07 -12.24
N GLN A 26 3.25 -5.23 -12.33
CA GLN A 26 3.88 -6.54 -12.46
C GLN A 26 3.66 -7.39 -11.20
N ASP A 27 3.36 -8.65 -11.38
CA ASP A 27 3.00 -9.55 -10.28
C ASP A 27 4.20 -10.39 -9.84
N ILE A 28 5.02 -9.80 -8.98
CA ILE A 28 6.21 -10.43 -8.39
C ILE A 28 5.85 -11.00 -7.03
N ALA A 29 6.13 -12.29 -6.82
CA ALA A 29 5.84 -12.98 -5.57
C ALA A 29 6.66 -12.43 -4.38
N LEU A 30 6.14 -12.63 -3.17
CA LEU A 30 6.90 -12.38 -1.94
C LEU A 30 8.15 -13.25 -1.91
N ASN A 31 9.25 -12.69 -1.40
CA ASN A 31 10.43 -13.47 -1.04
C ASN A 31 10.29 -14.02 0.41
N GLU A 32 11.27 -14.77 0.89
CA GLU A 32 11.24 -15.34 2.24
C GLU A 32 11.11 -14.29 3.35
N LEU A 33 11.77 -13.13 3.19
CA LEU A 33 11.63 -12.02 4.13
C LEU A 33 10.20 -11.46 4.09
N GLY A 34 9.63 -11.28 2.89
CA GLY A 34 8.26 -10.80 2.72
C GLY A 34 7.21 -11.70 3.37
N HIS A 35 7.40 -13.03 3.33
CA HIS A 35 6.52 -13.96 4.05
C HIS A 35 6.59 -13.76 5.57
N ARG A 36 7.80 -13.63 6.12
CA ARG A 36 7.98 -13.36 7.57
C ARG A 36 7.40 -12.01 7.97
N GLN A 37 7.61 -10.97 7.16
CA GLN A 37 7.03 -9.65 7.38
C GLN A 37 5.49 -9.69 7.39
N ALA A 38 4.87 -10.47 6.49
CA ALA A 38 3.42 -10.61 6.44
C ALA A 38 2.85 -11.31 7.67
N ILE A 39 3.49 -12.39 8.15
CA ILE A 39 3.07 -13.08 9.38
C ILE A 39 3.21 -12.13 10.57
N HIS A 40 4.35 -11.45 10.71
CA HIS A 40 4.59 -10.49 11.78
C HIS A 40 3.57 -9.33 11.77
N ALA A 41 3.21 -8.81 10.58
CA ALA A 41 2.16 -7.80 10.48
C ALA A 41 0.81 -8.29 11.01
N GLY A 42 0.51 -9.58 10.85
CA GLY A 42 -0.67 -10.22 11.43
C GLY A 42 -0.62 -10.21 12.96
N ASP A 43 0.54 -10.58 13.56
CA ASP A 43 0.73 -10.55 15.02
C ASP A 43 0.60 -9.11 15.58
N VAL A 44 1.22 -8.12 14.90
CA VAL A 44 1.09 -6.70 15.25
C VAL A 44 -0.37 -6.26 15.18
N LEU A 45 -1.06 -6.62 14.10
CA LEU A 45 -2.48 -6.29 13.93
C LEU A 45 -3.35 -6.92 15.03
N ALA A 46 -3.09 -8.18 15.43
CA ALA A 46 -3.81 -8.84 16.53
C ALA A 46 -3.72 -8.03 17.83
N GLY A 47 -2.52 -7.55 18.17
CA GLY A 47 -2.29 -6.68 19.31
C GLY A 47 -3.05 -5.35 19.21
N LEU A 48 -3.02 -4.71 18.04
CA LEU A 48 -3.73 -3.46 17.79
C LEU A 48 -5.25 -3.62 17.92
N LEU A 49 -5.83 -4.65 17.30
CA LEU A 49 -7.26 -4.92 17.39
C LEU A 49 -7.72 -5.18 18.82
N THR A 50 -6.91 -5.92 19.58
CA THR A 50 -7.17 -6.16 21.02
C THR A 50 -7.14 -4.86 21.82
N ARG A 51 -6.09 -4.03 21.64
CA ARG A 51 -5.95 -2.71 22.26
C ARG A 51 -7.14 -1.80 21.97
N ASP A 52 -7.60 -1.81 20.72
CA ASP A 52 -8.65 -0.90 20.23
C ASP A 52 -10.07 -1.47 20.46
N GLY A 53 -10.19 -2.65 21.10
CA GLY A 53 -11.46 -3.31 21.38
C GLY A 53 -12.23 -3.72 20.12
N ARG A 54 -11.52 -4.09 19.04
CA ARG A 54 -12.09 -4.48 17.76
C ARG A 54 -12.16 -6.00 17.62
N ASP A 55 -13.34 -6.51 17.28
CA ASP A 55 -13.49 -7.93 16.96
C ASP A 55 -13.01 -8.19 15.52
N ARG A 56 -11.94 -9.00 15.37
CA ARG A 56 -11.40 -9.39 14.07
C ARG A 56 -12.39 -10.11 13.16
N HIS A 57 -13.42 -10.76 13.73
CA HIS A 57 -14.43 -11.49 12.96
C HIS A 57 -15.50 -10.55 12.34
N LEU A 58 -15.61 -9.32 12.84
CA LEU A 58 -16.59 -8.34 12.37
C LEU A 58 -15.99 -7.29 11.44
N LEU A 59 -14.66 -7.21 11.36
CA LEU A 59 -14.00 -6.24 10.48
C LEU A 59 -13.98 -6.73 9.04
N PRO A 60 -14.28 -5.87 8.06
CA PRO A 60 -14.01 -6.14 6.66
C PRO A 60 -12.51 -6.13 6.39
N PHE A 61 -12.06 -7.13 5.63
CA PHE A 61 -10.70 -7.22 5.10
C PHE A 61 -10.75 -7.02 3.59
N VAL A 62 -9.86 -6.18 3.06
CA VAL A 62 -9.78 -5.89 1.62
C VAL A 62 -8.33 -5.87 1.15
N ALA A 63 -8.06 -6.41 -0.02
CA ALA A 63 -6.72 -6.40 -0.60
C ALA A 63 -6.71 -5.83 -2.03
N SER A 64 -5.55 -5.29 -2.42
CA SER A 64 -5.22 -5.09 -3.82
C SER A 64 -5.30 -6.42 -4.59
N PRO A 65 -5.70 -6.43 -5.87
CA PRO A 65 -5.76 -7.64 -6.70
C PRO A 65 -4.37 -8.26 -6.98
N LEU A 66 -3.27 -7.53 -6.78
CA LEU A 66 -1.92 -8.02 -7.09
C LEU A 66 -1.50 -9.13 -6.13
N GLY A 67 -0.90 -10.22 -6.66
CA GLY A 67 -0.59 -11.45 -5.94
C GLY A 67 0.22 -11.24 -4.67
N ARG A 68 1.21 -10.33 -4.67
CA ARG A 68 1.99 -9.99 -3.47
C ARG A 68 1.15 -9.41 -2.32
N ALA A 69 0.12 -8.61 -2.63
CA ALA A 69 -0.79 -8.07 -1.62
C ALA A 69 -1.78 -9.14 -1.14
N ARG A 70 -2.27 -9.98 -2.03
CA ARG A 70 -3.14 -11.11 -1.70
C ARG A 70 -2.42 -12.12 -0.82
N ALA A 71 -1.20 -12.53 -1.19
CA ALA A 71 -0.38 -13.44 -0.37
C ALA A 71 -0.09 -12.86 1.02
N THR A 72 0.18 -11.54 1.11
CA THR A 72 0.33 -10.86 2.41
C THR A 72 -0.98 -10.91 3.21
N MET A 73 -2.13 -10.64 2.59
CA MET A 73 -3.44 -10.70 3.26
C MET A 73 -3.73 -12.10 3.81
N GLU A 74 -3.45 -13.14 3.03
CA GLU A 74 -3.69 -14.53 3.43
C GLU A 74 -2.84 -14.93 4.63
N LEU A 75 -1.58 -14.48 4.69
CA LEU A 75 -0.69 -14.68 5.84
C LEU A 75 -1.12 -13.89 7.08
N VAL A 76 -1.51 -12.63 6.89
CA VAL A 76 -2.06 -11.77 7.97
C VAL A 76 -3.30 -12.42 8.58
N ARG A 77 -4.25 -12.87 7.75
CA ARG A 77 -5.47 -13.53 8.24
C ARG A 77 -5.18 -14.86 8.93
N GLY A 78 -4.21 -15.64 8.41
CA GLY A 78 -3.74 -16.87 9.06
C GLY A 78 -3.19 -16.61 10.46
N ALA A 79 -2.40 -15.55 10.65
CA ALA A 79 -1.88 -15.15 11.97
C ALA A 79 -2.98 -14.66 12.94
N LEU A 80 -4.13 -14.26 12.40
CA LEU A 80 -5.32 -13.89 13.18
C LEU A 80 -6.27 -15.08 13.45
N ASP A 81 -5.92 -16.30 13.09
CA ASP A 81 -6.79 -17.48 13.12
C ASP A 81 -8.09 -17.32 12.32
N LEU A 82 -8.02 -16.58 11.21
CA LEU A 82 -9.13 -16.36 10.29
C LEU A 82 -8.96 -17.19 9.00
N PRO A 83 -10.06 -17.57 8.30
CA PRO A 83 -9.97 -18.20 6.99
C PRO A 83 -9.13 -17.32 6.03
N PRO A 84 -8.00 -17.80 5.49
CA PRO A 84 -7.05 -16.95 4.75
C PRO A 84 -7.64 -16.23 3.54
N GLN A 85 -8.59 -16.85 2.83
CA GLN A 85 -9.13 -16.36 1.55
C GLN A 85 -10.46 -15.62 1.66
N ASP A 86 -10.98 -15.42 2.87
CA ASP A 86 -12.26 -14.75 3.11
C ASP A 86 -12.08 -13.23 3.24
N TYR A 87 -11.74 -12.56 2.13
CA TYR A 87 -11.57 -11.10 2.04
C TYR A 87 -12.00 -10.57 0.67
N ALA A 88 -12.34 -9.29 0.62
CA ALA A 88 -12.68 -8.62 -0.63
C ALA A 88 -11.42 -8.19 -1.41
N ILE A 89 -11.58 -8.06 -2.73
CA ILE A 89 -10.56 -7.47 -3.61
C ILE A 89 -11.11 -6.15 -4.15
N ASP A 90 -10.27 -5.10 -4.16
CA ASP A 90 -10.64 -3.80 -4.71
C ASP A 90 -9.55 -3.28 -5.65
N ASP A 91 -9.90 -3.07 -6.92
CA ASP A 91 -8.98 -2.58 -7.95
C ASP A 91 -8.43 -1.18 -7.67
N ARG A 92 -9.15 -0.37 -6.88
CA ARG A 92 -8.70 0.96 -6.47
C ARG A 92 -7.47 0.92 -5.53
N LEU A 93 -7.18 -0.24 -4.93
CA LEU A 93 -6.00 -0.48 -4.10
C LEU A 93 -4.77 -0.96 -4.88
N ARG A 94 -4.84 -1.11 -6.20
CA ARG A 94 -3.72 -1.52 -7.05
C ARG A 94 -2.55 -0.52 -6.94
N GLU A 95 -1.30 -1.02 -7.01
CA GLU A 95 -0.12 -0.14 -6.98
C GLU A 95 -0.13 0.85 -8.15
N ILE A 96 0.57 1.97 -8.00
CA ILE A 96 0.81 2.91 -9.08
C ILE A 96 1.46 2.20 -10.27
N ALA A 97 0.88 2.35 -11.46
CA ALA A 97 1.46 1.83 -12.68
C ALA A 97 2.68 2.67 -13.11
N TYR A 98 3.82 2.03 -13.30
CA TYR A 98 5.02 2.69 -13.81
C TYR A 98 5.20 2.51 -15.33
N GLY A 99 4.26 1.83 -16.00
CA GLY A 99 4.26 1.67 -17.46
C GLY A 99 5.59 1.16 -17.99
N ALA A 100 6.20 1.89 -18.95
CA ALA A 100 7.47 1.48 -19.56
C ALA A 100 8.66 1.45 -18.59
N TRP A 101 8.55 1.98 -17.37
CA TRP A 101 9.60 1.90 -16.36
C TRP A 101 9.47 0.68 -15.44
N GLU A 102 8.42 -0.13 -15.56
CA GLU A 102 8.29 -1.37 -14.79
C GLU A 102 9.46 -2.32 -15.10
N GLY A 103 9.99 -2.95 -14.05
CA GLY A 103 11.18 -3.80 -14.13
C GLY A 103 12.51 -3.05 -14.14
N SER A 104 12.52 -1.71 -14.27
CA SER A 104 13.73 -0.91 -14.19
C SER A 104 13.99 -0.40 -12.78
N THR A 105 15.26 -0.15 -12.46
CA THR A 105 15.64 0.73 -11.34
C THR A 105 15.40 2.19 -11.72
N LEU A 106 15.39 3.10 -10.75
CA LEU A 106 15.30 4.54 -11.03
C LEU A 106 16.49 5.04 -11.86
N ALA A 107 17.70 4.49 -11.65
CA ALA A 107 18.88 4.84 -12.44
C ALA A 107 18.75 4.40 -13.91
N GLU A 108 18.23 3.20 -14.16
CA GLU A 108 17.96 2.71 -15.51
C GLU A 108 16.88 3.53 -16.21
N ALA A 109 15.81 3.93 -15.47
CA ALA A 109 14.77 4.82 -15.99
C ALA A 109 15.30 6.21 -16.34
N GLN A 110 16.16 6.79 -15.49
CA GLN A 110 16.84 8.07 -15.76
C GLN A 110 17.72 8.00 -17.01
N ALA A 111 18.47 6.92 -17.17
CA ALA A 111 19.35 6.76 -18.33
C ALA A 111 18.56 6.64 -19.64
N ARG A 112 17.37 6.00 -19.59
CA ARG A 112 16.51 5.80 -20.75
C ARG A 112 15.71 7.04 -21.13
N ASP A 113 15.15 7.75 -20.13
CA ASP A 113 14.23 8.87 -20.33
C ASP A 113 14.64 10.09 -19.49
N PRO A 114 15.84 10.71 -19.72
CA PRO A 114 16.41 11.72 -18.83
C PRO A 114 15.53 12.98 -18.69
N GLU A 115 14.87 13.42 -19.77
CA GLU A 115 14.00 14.60 -19.74
C GLU A 115 12.72 14.35 -18.90
N LEU A 116 12.07 13.23 -19.11
CA LEU A 116 10.87 12.87 -18.35
C LEU A 116 11.21 12.60 -16.87
N TYR A 117 12.34 11.92 -16.62
CA TYR A 117 12.83 11.71 -15.27
C TYR A 117 13.11 13.04 -14.57
N GLY A 118 13.75 14.00 -15.24
CA GLY A 118 14.00 15.34 -14.72
C GLY A 118 12.70 16.09 -14.37
N ARG A 119 11.70 16.06 -15.24
CA ARG A 119 10.38 16.65 -14.95
C ARG A 119 9.72 15.97 -13.74
N ARG A 120 9.84 14.64 -13.64
CA ARG A 120 9.27 13.89 -12.53
C ARG A 120 10.01 14.15 -11.19
N LEU A 121 11.30 14.48 -11.20
CA LEU A 121 12.01 14.92 -9.99
C LEU A 121 11.46 16.25 -9.45
N VAL A 122 11.03 17.14 -10.35
CA VAL A 122 10.46 18.45 -9.96
C VAL A 122 9.01 18.29 -9.48
N ASP A 123 8.22 17.47 -10.15
CA ASP A 123 6.81 17.24 -9.83
C ASP A 123 6.47 15.74 -9.90
N LYS A 124 6.91 15.00 -8.90
CA LYS A 124 6.69 13.55 -8.82
C LYS A 124 5.20 13.21 -8.66
N TRP A 125 4.41 14.14 -8.14
CA TRP A 125 3.00 13.90 -7.88
C TRP A 125 2.15 13.90 -9.15
N ASN A 126 2.41 14.82 -10.07
CA ASN A 126 1.60 15.00 -11.28
C ASN A 126 2.22 14.37 -12.52
N VAL A 127 3.54 14.21 -12.57
CA VAL A 127 4.23 13.63 -13.73
C VAL A 127 4.26 12.11 -13.64
N ALA A 128 3.57 11.43 -14.57
CA ALA A 128 3.56 9.97 -14.67
C ALA A 128 4.80 9.44 -15.41
N ALA A 129 5.15 8.17 -15.17
CA ALA A 129 6.03 7.41 -16.05
C ALA A 129 5.36 7.16 -17.42
N PRO A 130 6.12 6.83 -18.50
CA PRO A 130 5.54 6.63 -19.83
C PRO A 130 4.51 5.50 -19.84
N GLY A 131 3.26 5.81 -20.16
CA GLY A 131 2.14 4.86 -20.14
C GLY A 131 1.74 4.39 -18.74
N GLY A 132 2.20 5.06 -17.69
CA GLY A 132 1.85 4.76 -16.30
C GLY A 132 0.84 5.75 -15.70
N GLU A 133 0.72 5.71 -14.36
CA GLU A 133 -0.12 6.62 -13.57
C GLU A 133 0.72 7.73 -12.91
N SER A 134 0.10 8.89 -12.68
CA SER A 134 0.60 9.88 -11.72
C SER A 134 0.12 9.54 -10.30
N TYR A 135 0.80 10.04 -9.27
CA TYR A 135 0.30 9.93 -7.89
C TYR A 135 -1.04 10.64 -7.71
N ALA A 136 -1.30 11.72 -8.45
CA ALA A 136 -2.60 12.39 -8.42
C ALA A 136 -3.74 11.47 -8.90
N ALA A 137 -3.50 10.65 -9.95
CA ALA A 137 -4.47 9.65 -10.41
C ALA A 137 -4.68 8.54 -9.36
N VAL A 138 -3.60 8.05 -8.74
CA VAL A 138 -3.69 7.09 -7.63
C VAL A 138 -4.46 7.67 -6.45
N GLN A 139 -4.21 8.94 -6.09
CA GLN A 139 -4.92 9.63 -5.04
C GLN A 139 -6.42 9.70 -5.32
N ALA A 140 -6.83 10.00 -6.54
CA ALA A 140 -8.24 10.07 -6.90
C ALA A 140 -8.97 8.73 -6.64
N ARG A 141 -8.41 7.59 -7.11
CA ARG A 141 -9.02 6.26 -6.92
C ARG A 141 -8.97 5.77 -5.46
N VAL A 142 -7.90 6.07 -4.73
CA VAL A 142 -7.77 5.69 -3.31
C VAL A 142 -8.69 6.54 -2.43
N SER A 143 -8.85 7.84 -2.73
CA SER A 143 -9.84 8.71 -2.07
C SER A 143 -11.27 8.21 -2.27
N ASP A 144 -11.59 7.75 -3.50
CA ASP A 144 -12.89 7.17 -3.79
C ASP A 144 -13.13 5.86 -3.03
N TRP A 145 -12.09 5.00 -2.96
CA TRP A 145 -12.14 3.81 -2.12
C TRP A 145 -12.44 4.16 -0.65
N TYR A 146 -11.66 5.08 -0.06
CA TYR A 146 -11.80 5.47 1.35
C TYR A 146 -13.18 6.06 1.66
N ARG A 147 -13.70 6.94 0.80
CA ARG A 147 -15.05 7.52 0.95
C ARG A 147 -16.17 6.49 0.89
N GLY A 148 -15.94 5.37 0.23
CA GLY A 148 -16.90 4.27 0.13
C GLY A 148 -16.88 3.30 1.32
N LEU A 149 -16.00 3.48 2.31
CA LEU A 149 -15.94 2.60 3.48
C LEU A 149 -17.16 2.82 4.38
N ALA A 150 -17.80 1.71 4.76
CA ALA A 150 -18.95 1.73 5.67
C ALA A 150 -18.55 1.73 7.16
N GLY A 151 -17.29 1.46 7.46
CA GLY A 151 -16.75 1.37 8.83
C GLY A 151 -15.26 1.00 8.84
N ASP A 152 -14.75 0.70 10.04
CA ASP A 152 -13.37 0.32 10.24
C ASP A 152 -12.99 -0.85 9.36
N THR A 153 -11.79 -0.80 8.75
CA THR A 153 -11.40 -1.73 7.69
C THR A 153 -9.91 -2.09 7.80
N VAL A 154 -9.58 -3.36 7.56
CA VAL A 154 -8.20 -3.81 7.36
C VAL A 154 -7.91 -3.87 5.87
N ALA A 155 -6.87 -3.16 5.41
CA ALA A 155 -6.49 -3.10 4.00
C ALA A 155 -5.04 -3.56 3.78
N VAL A 156 -4.80 -4.42 2.80
CA VAL A 156 -3.45 -4.79 2.35
C VAL A 156 -3.24 -4.30 0.93
N ALA A 157 -2.26 -3.40 0.77
CA ALA A 157 -1.95 -2.83 -0.53
C ALA A 157 -0.47 -2.44 -0.67
N HIS A 158 -0.13 -1.25 -1.18
CA HIS A 158 1.22 -0.92 -1.66
C HIS A 158 1.72 0.42 -1.14
N GLY A 159 3.01 0.70 -1.41
CA GLY A 159 3.63 1.95 -0.99
C GLY A 159 3.06 3.18 -1.69
N GLY A 160 2.77 3.11 -2.98
CA GLY A 160 2.19 4.22 -3.74
C GLY A 160 0.77 4.56 -3.28
N THR A 161 -0.06 3.54 -3.03
CA THR A 161 -1.43 3.73 -2.51
C THR A 161 -1.44 4.23 -1.08
N ALA A 162 -0.47 3.82 -0.21
CA ALA A 162 -0.33 4.38 1.13
C ALA A 162 -0.05 5.88 1.11
N ARG A 163 0.93 6.33 0.29
CA ARG A 163 1.24 7.75 0.11
C ARG A 163 0.03 8.55 -0.35
N ALA A 164 -0.70 8.01 -1.33
CA ALA A 164 -1.91 8.62 -1.86
C ALA A 164 -3.01 8.74 -0.80
N LEU A 165 -3.19 7.71 0.04
CA LEU A 165 -4.14 7.73 1.15
C LEU A 165 -3.76 8.78 2.20
N MET A 166 -2.48 8.87 2.59
CA MET A 166 -1.99 9.87 3.54
C MET A 166 -2.28 11.30 3.07
N VAL A 167 -2.08 11.58 1.78
CA VAL A 167 -2.43 12.89 1.21
C VAL A 167 -3.94 13.12 1.19
N SER A 168 -4.72 12.09 0.85
CA SER A 168 -6.19 12.18 0.83
C SER A 168 -6.79 12.46 2.21
N LEU A 169 -6.14 11.98 3.27
CA LEU A 169 -6.54 12.17 4.66
C LEU A 169 -5.95 13.45 5.29
N GLY A 170 -5.11 14.18 4.56
CA GLY A 170 -4.48 15.42 5.02
C GLY A 170 -3.33 15.21 6.01
N PHE A 171 -2.80 14.00 6.15
CA PHE A 171 -1.64 13.71 7.01
C PHE A 171 -0.32 14.09 6.35
N GLU A 172 -0.29 14.11 5.02
CA GLU A 172 0.87 14.46 4.22
C GLU A 172 0.49 15.43 3.11
N THR A 173 1.47 16.19 2.62
CA THR A 173 1.34 16.95 1.37
C THR A 173 1.80 16.10 0.18
N PRO A 174 1.41 16.43 -1.07
CA PRO A 174 1.95 15.78 -2.26
C PRO A 174 3.48 15.73 -2.31
N GLN A 175 4.14 16.79 -1.84
CA GLN A 175 5.59 16.91 -1.84
C GLN A 175 6.23 15.99 -0.79
N SER A 176 5.73 16.00 0.46
CA SER A 176 6.28 15.16 1.53
C SER A 176 6.00 13.68 1.29
N ALA A 177 4.80 13.34 0.82
CA ALA A 177 4.41 11.95 0.57
C ALA A 177 5.19 11.30 -0.58
N ALA A 178 5.54 12.06 -1.63
CA ALA A 178 6.15 11.51 -2.85
C ALA A 178 7.43 10.70 -2.57
N ASP A 179 8.20 11.07 -1.55
CA ASP A 179 9.47 10.43 -1.18
C ASP A 179 9.41 9.70 0.17
N LEU A 180 8.25 9.70 0.83
CA LEU A 180 8.07 9.02 2.11
C LEU A 180 8.32 7.52 1.97
N PHE A 181 9.20 6.96 2.80
CA PHE A 181 9.42 5.52 2.85
C PHE A 181 8.24 4.84 3.57
N ILE A 182 7.56 3.94 2.88
CA ILE A 182 6.51 3.10 3.45
C ILE A 182 7.12 1.72 3.69
N GLU A 183 7.23 1.30 4.93
CA GLU A 183 7.87 0.06 5.33
C GLU A 183 7.01 -1.17 4.97
N GLN A 184 7.65 -2.23 4.43
CA GLN A 184 6.97 -3.48 4.09
C GLN A 184 6.59 -4.25 5.37
N GLY A 185 5.39 -4.80 5.39
CA GLY A 185 4.89 -5.54 6.54
C GLY A 185 4.56 -4.70 7.77
N ALA A 186 4.77 -3.38 7.73
CA ALA A 186 4.32 -2.48 8.79
C ALA A 186 2.80 -2.27 8.73
N VAL A 187 2.19 -2.11 9.91
CA VAL A 187 0.78 -1.74 10.06
C VAL A 187 0.69 -0.23 10.32
N TYR A 188 0.06 0.49 9.40
CA TYR A 188 -0.26 1.91 9.54
C TYR A 188 -1.71 2.03 10.00
N VAL A 189 -1.97 2.75 11.07
CA VAL A 189 -3.33 3.02 11.55
C VAL A 189 -3.68 4.45 11.22
N PHE A 190 -4.73 4.65 10.43
CA PHE A 190 -5.30 5.96 10.07
C PHE A 190 -6.62 6.14 10.79
N ASN A 191 -6.78 7.23 11.53
CA ASN A 191 -8.01 7.59 12.25
C ASN A 191 -8.14 9.11 12.36
N ASP A 192 -9.22 9.61 12.97
CA ASP A 192 -9.44 11.06 13.16
C ASP A 192 -8.34 11.76 13.98
N GLY A 193 -7.57 11.02 14.78
CA GLY A 193 -6.47 11.55 15.60
C GLY A 193 -5.14 11.62 14.88
N GLY A 194 -5.03 11.10 13.65
CA GLY A 194 -3.79 11.10 12.88
C GLY A 194 -3.41 9.74 12.31
N GLN A 195 -2.11 9.58 12.06
CA GLN A 195 -1.52 8.34 11.59
C GLN A 195 -0.47 7.81 12.57
N THR A 196 -0.44 6.50 12.76
CA THR A 196 0.62 5.82 13.53
C THR A 196 1.15 4.62 12.74
N LYS A 197 2.45 4.34 12.91
CA LYS A 197 3.11 3.16 12.31
C LYS A 197 3.50 2.18 13.42
N HIS A 198 3.25 0.90 13.19
CA HIS A 198 3.58 -0.21 14.08
C HIS A 198 4.36 -1.28 13.30
N VAL A 199 5.45 -1.77 13.89
CA VAL A 199 6.36 -2.79 13.34
C VAL A 199 6.66 -3.85 14.38
#